data_a8d8102d6dfb930d8c8778e9ebee2afe
#
_entry.id   a8d8102d6dfb930d8c8778e9ebee2afe
#
_cell.length_a   1.000
_cell.length_b   1.000
_cell.length_c   1.000
_cell.angle_alpha   90.00
_cell.angle_beta   90.00
_cell.angle_gamma   90.00
#
_symmetry.space_group_name_H-M   'P 1'
#
loop_
_entity.id
_entity.type
_entity.pdbx_description
1 polymer ?
#
loop_
_entity_poly.entity_id
_entity_poly.type
_entity_poly.pdbx_seq_one_letter_code
_entity_poly.pdbx_strand_id
1 'polypeptide(L)'
;GPKRVNKGGTAENTDLRPLRDGVFFIFTAARLKNYRFKNGGITMEKTMEKIVALAKSRGFVYPGSEIYGGLANTWDYGPIGVELKNNIKKAWWKKFVQESKYNVGLDAAILMNPRTWVASGHVGGFSDPLIDCKGCKARFRADKLIEDYMHENGIEDVIVDGWSNEKLEQYIADHKIPCPECGKSDFTGIRQFNLMFKTFQGVTEDSKSEIYLRPETAQGIFVNFRNVQRTARKKIPFGIAQIGKSFRNEITPGNFTFRTREFEQMELEFFCKPGTDLEWFAYWKDYCVNFLKSLSMNMENIRLRDHEKEELSHYSNATTDIEYLFPFGWGELWGIADRTDFDLTQHINTSGQDLSYVDSENGEKYVPYVIEPSLGADRVALAFLIDAYDEETLTDANGKEDTRTVLRFHPALAPFKAAVLPLAKKLAPVAEPIHEELSKYFMVDYDASGSIGKRYRREDEIGTPFCICVDFDTQEDGCVTIRDRDTMEQVRLPIG
;
A
#
# COMPACT_ATOMS: atom_id res chain seq x y z
N GLY A 1 -1.11 -38.22 -51.18
CA GLY A 1 -2.46 -37.85 -50.82
C GLY A 1 -2.51 -37.37 -49.37
N PRO A 2 -3.14 -36.25 -49.04
CA PRO A 2 -3.08 -35.65 -47.69
C PRO A 2 -4.12 -36.27 -46.74
N LYS A 3 -3.71 -36.64 -45.54
CA LYS A 3 -4.63 -36.97 -44.46
C LYS A 3 -4.91 -35.76 -43.56
N ARG A 4 -6.18 -35.54 -43.36
CA ARG A 4 -6.81 -34.50 -42.55
C ARG A 4 -6.30 -34.48 -41.12
N VAL A 5 -6.04 -33.28 -40.63
CA VAL A 5 -5.81 -32.97 -39.21
C VAL A 5 -7.16 -32.74 -38.54
N ASN A 6 -7.42 -33.51 -37.48
CA ASN A 6 -8.58 -33.32 -36.60
C ASN A 6 -8.24 -32.24 -35.56
N LYS A 7 -9.12 -31.26 -35.43
CA LYS A 7 -9.19 -30.29 -34.33
C LYS A 7 -9.89 -30.93 -33.11
N GLY A 8 -9.40 -30.64 -31.94
CA GLY A 8 -10.17 -30.81 -30.69
C GLY A 8 -9.36 -31.44 -29.57
N GLY A 9 -9.02 -30.65 -28.60
CA GLY A 9 -8.37 -31.10 -27.38
C GLY A 9 -8.08 -29.91 -26.49
N THR A 10 -9.07 -29.49 -25.73
CA THR A 10 -8.97 -28.59 -24.60
C THR A 10 -8.04 -29.20 -23.55
N ALA A 11 -6.96 -28.54 -23.22
CA ALA A 11 -6.08 -28.92 -22.14
C ALA A 11 -6.65 -28.39 -20.81
N GLU A 12 -7.49 -29.17 -20.19
CA GLU A 12 -7.68 -29.18 -18.74
C GLU A 12 -6.76 -30.25 -18.17
N ASN A 13 -5.72 -29.83 -17.46
CA ASN A 13 -5.07 -30.69 -16.49
C ASN A 13 -4.35 -29.82 -15.47
N THR A 14 -5.08 -29.49 -14.41
CA THR A 14 -4.50 -29.11 -13.13
C THR A 14 -4.75 -30.27 -12.17
N ASP A 15 -3.73 -31.12 -12.05
CA ASP A 15 -3.64 -32.15 -11.01
C ASP A 15 -3.49 -31.45 -9.63
N LEU A 16 -4.62 -31.15 -9.01
CA LEU A 16 -4.70 -30.80 -7.59
C LEU A 16 -5.18 -32.04 -6.84
N ARG A 17 -4.26 -32.71 -6.16
CA ARG A 17 -4.61 -33.77 -5.21
C ARG A 17 -5.50 -33.22 -4.11
N PRO A 18 -6.52 -33.97 -3.66
CA PRO A 18 -7.53 -33.44 -2.73
C PRO A 18 -6.92 -33.31 -1.33
N LEU A 19 -6.83 -32.07 -0.84
CA LEU A 19 -6.83 -31.79 0.58
C LEU A 19 -8.31 -31.69 1.00
N ARG A 20 -8.71 -32.65 1.82
CA ARG A 20 -10.02 -32.85 2.45
C ARG A 20 -11.01 -31.68 2.28
N ASP A 21 -11.85 -31.85 1.36
CA ASP A 21 -13.29 -31.80 1.15
C ASP A 21 -14.09 -30.63 1.78
N GLY A 22 -14.74 -29.87 0.93
CA GLY A 22 -15.90 -29.05 1.24
C GLY A 22 -15.63 -27.56 1.30
N VAL A 23 -14.80 -27.07 2.19
CA VAL A 23 -14.59 -25.64 2.43
C VAL A 23 -13.87 -24.93 1.27
N PHE A 24 -13.01 -25.64 0.54
CA PHE A 24 -12.29 -25.09 -0.62
C PHE A 24 -13.20 -24.89 -1.84
N PHE A 25 -14.30 -25.66 -1.96
CA PHE A 25 -15.20 -25.56 -3.11
C PHE A 25 -16.08 -24.33 -3.08
N ILE A 26 -16.47 -23.84 -1.91
CA ILE A 26 -17.29 -22.62 -1.77
C ILE A 26 -16.48 -21.37 -2.17
N PHE A 27 -15.21 -21.33 -1.79
CA PHE A 27 -14.31 -20.22 -2.14
C PHE A 27 -13.85 -20.24 -3.59
N THR A 28 -13.80 -21.43 -4.25
CA THR A 28 -13.43 -21.53 -5.67
C THR A 28 -14.61 -21.38 -6.63
N ALA A 29 -15.80 -21.82 -6.27
CA ALA A 29 -17.00 -21.66 -7.12
C ALA A 29 -17.49 -20.19 -7.17
N ALA A 30 -17.34 -19.44 -6.10
CA ALA A 30 -17.59 -17.99 -6.09
C ALA A 30 -16.55 -17.20 -6.93
N ARG A 31 -15.37 -17.79 -7.21
CA ARG A 31 -14.30 -17.17 -8.00
C ARG A 31 -14.56 -17.11 -9.51
N LEU A 32 -15.50 -17.89 -10.05
CA LEU A 32 -15.64 -18.08 -11.50
C LEU A 32 -16.87 -17.43 -12.13
N LYS A 33 -17.74 -16.76 -11.38
CA LYS A 33 -18.81 -15.96 -11.96
C LYS A 33 -18.48 -14.47 -11.84
N ASN A 34 -17.90 -13.94 -12.90
CA ASN A 34 -17.91 -12.54 -13.33
C ASN A 34 -18.29 -11.53 -12.21
N TYR A 35 -17.32 -11.01 -11.48
CA TYR A 35 -17.45 -9.73 -10.76
C TYR A 35 -17.67 -8.62 -11.80
N ARG A 36 -18.86 -8.51 -12.32
CA ARG A 36 -19.33 -7.32 -13.01
C ARG A 36 -19.98 -6.43 -11.98
N PHE A 37 -19.28 -5.36 -11.61
CA PHE A 37 -19.92 -4.24 -10.94
C PHE A 37 -21.14 -3.84 -11.75
N LYS A 38 -22.34 -3.91 -11.16
CA LYS A 38 -23.52 -3.28 -11.74
C LYS A 38 -23.37 -1.78 -11.48
N ASN A 39 -22.78 -1.08 -12.43
CA ASN A 39 -22.93 0.37 -12.53
C ASN A 39 -24.40 0.67 -12.87
N GLY A 40 -25.17 1.11 -11.90
CA GLY A 40 -26.58 1.46 -12.08
C GLY A 40 -27.22 2.04 -10.84
N GLY A 41 -26.49 2.88 -10.09
CA GLY A 41 -27.03 3.70 -9.01
C GLY A 41 -26.33 5.07 -9.04
N ILE A 42 -26.99 6.10 -8.54
CA ILE A 42 -26.38 7.41 -8.29
C ILE A 42 -25.17 7.15 -7.41
N THR A 43 -23.96 7.27 -7.98
CA THR A 43 -22.71 7.16 -7.21
C THR A 43 -22.68 8.31 -6.21
N MET A 44 -22.88 8.01 -4.93
CA MET A 44 -22.70 9.01 -3.88
C MET A 44 -21.22 9.38 -3.81
N GLU A 45 -20.96 10.66 -3.61
CA GLU A 45 -19.60 11.19 -3.53
C GLU A 45 -18.85 10.56 -2.36
N LYS A 46 -17.69 9.92 -2.65
CA LYS A 46 -16.79 9.38 -1.64
C LYS A 46 -15.95 10.52 -1.09
N THR A 47 -16.24 10.98 0.12
CA THR A 47 -15.44 12.03 0.77
C THR A 47 -14.48 11.45 1.80
N MET A 48 -13.38 12.15 2.07
CA MET A 48 -12.42 11.72 3.10
C MET A 48 -13.08 11.64 4.48
N GLU A 49 -14.03 12.53 4.78
CA GLU A 49 -14.76 12.53 6.05
C GLU A 49 -15.52 11.23 6.27
N LYS A 50 -16.22 10.72 5.25
CA LYS A 50 -16.95 9.45 5.32
C LYS A 50 -15.99 8.28 5.53
N ILE A 51 -14.89 8.26 4.77
CA ILE A 51 -13.86 7.20 4.85
C ILE A 51 -13.22 7.18 6.24
N VAL A 52 -12.80 8.35 6.76
CA VAL A 52 -12.19 8.48 8.08
C VAL A 52 -13.17 8.11 9.19
N ALA A 53 -14.43 8.54 9.08
CA ALA A 53 -15.47 8.21 10.07
C ALA A 53 -15.71 6.69 10.12
N LEU A 54 -15.83 6.03 8.98
CA LEU A 54 -15.97 4.57 8.90
C LEU A 54 -14.72 3.87 9.48
N ALA A 55 -13.52 4.29 9.05
CA ALA A 55 -12.26 3.69 9.49
C ALA A 55 -12.10 3.74 11.03
N LYS A 56 -12.42 4.88 11.65
CA LYS A 56 -12.38 5.05 13.10
C LYS A 56 -13.45 4.22 13.82
N SER A 57 -14.70 4.29 13.34
CA SER A 57 -15.84 3.63 14.01
C SER A 57 -15.77 2.10 13.92
N ARG A 58 -15.10 1.56 12.89
CA ARG A 58 -14.98 0.11 12.66
C ARG A 58 -13.62 -0.48 13.03
N GLY A 59 -12.75 0.30 13.63
CA GLY A 59 -11.48 -0.21 14.15
C GLY A 59 -10.44 -0.50 13.07
N PHE A 60 -10.48 0.22 11.96
CA PHE A 60 -9.39 0.20 10.99
C PHE A 60 -8.21 1.02 11.47
N VAL A 61 -8.45 2.25 11.90
CA VAL A 61 -7.40 3.18 12.30
C VAL A 61 -7.88 4.05 13.46
N TYR A 62 -7.02 4.27 14.44
CA TYR A 62 -7.24 5.17 15.58
C TYR A 62 -6.21 6.29 15.57
N PRO A 63 -6.51 7.48 16.13
CA PRO A 63 -5.48 8.47 16.41
C PRO A 63 -4.42 7.89 17.36
N GLY A 64 -3.14 8.02 17.01
CA GLY A 64 -2.06 7.51 17.83
C GLY A 64 -2.00 8.22 19.18
N SER A 65 -1.93 7.48 20.29
CA SER A 65 -1.88 8.01 21.66
C SER A 65 -3.08 8.90 22.03
N GLU A 66 -4.27 8.57 21.55
CA GLU A 66 -5.50 9.38 21.67
C GLU A 66 -5.81 9.80 23.11
N ILE A 67 -5.57 8.93 24.08
CA ILE A 67 -5.84 9.19 25.51
C ILE A 67 -5.01 10.35 26.08
N TYR A 68 -3.91 10.72 25.42
CA TYR A 68 -3.07 11.89 25.76
C TYR A 68 -3.28 13.08 24.85
N GLY A 69 -4.36 13.10 24.06
CA GLY A 69 -4.65 14.14 23.07
C GLY A 69 -4.05 13.88 21.70
N GLY A 70 -3.42 12.73 21.51
CA GLY A 70 -2.84 12.31 20.23
C GLY A 70 -1.48 12.95 19.94
N LEU A 71 -0.87 12.49 18.86
CA LEU A 71 0.29 13.11 18.23
C LEU A 71 -0.08 13.42 16.77
N ALA A 72 0.17 14.64 16.33
CA ALA A 72 -0.28 15.13 15.02
C ALA A 72 0.08 14.16 13.89
N ASN A 73 -0.96 13.74 13.18
CA ASN A 73 -0.92 12.81 12.04
C ASN A 73 -0.14 11.51 12.31
N THR A 74 -0.32 10.97 13.51
CA THR A 74 0.16 9.64 13.92
C THR A 74 -1.06 8.75 14.11
N TRP A 75 -1.01 7.53 13.56
CA TRP A 75 -2.14 6.64 13.48
C TRP A 75 -1.76 5.23 13.93
N ASP A 76 -2.64 4.60 14.71
CA ASP A 76 -2.54 3.21 15.10
C ASP A 76 -3.53 2.38 14.26
N TYR A 77 -3.06 1.28 13.67
CA TYR A 77 -3.96 0.34 13.01
C TYR A 77 -4.69 -0.50 14.05
N GLY A 78 -6.01 -0.41 14.06
CA GLY A 78 -6.86 -1.19 14.94
C GLY A 78 -7.00 -2.66 14.51
N PRO A 79 -7.84 -3.45 15.21
CA PRO A 79 -7.99 -4.89 14.95
C PRO A 79 -8.37 -5.23 13.51
N ILE A 80 -9.19 -4.41 12.87
CA ILE A 80 -9.62 -4.62 11.48
C ILE A 80 -8.57 -4.10 10.50
N GLY A 81 -7.98 -2.95 10.78
CA GLY A 81 -6.98 -2.33 9.92
C GLY A 81 -5.68 -3.11 9.84
N VAL A 82 -5.22 -3.70 10.95
CA VAL A 82 -3.99 -4.51 10.95
C VAL A 82 -4.15 -5.75 10.07
N GLU A 83 -5.32 -6.39 10.07
CA GLU A 83 -5.58 -7.54 9.20
C GLU A 83 -5.65 -7.13 7.72
N LEU A 84 -6.29 -6.01 7.38
CA LEU A 84 -6.26 -5.47 6.02
C LEU A 84 -4.82 -5.23 5.55
N LYS A 85 -4.04 -4.52 6.35
CA LYS A 85 -2.64 -4.20 6.03
C LYS A 85 -1.76 -5.45 5.90
N ASN A 86 -1.92 -6.43 6.80
CA ASN A 86 -1.21 -7.69 6.74
C ASN A 86 -1.60 -8.50 5.49
N ASN A 87 -2.87 -8.52 5.11
CA ASN A 87 -3.33 -9.19 3.89
C ASN A 87 -2.76 -8.56 2.63
N ILE A 88 -2.65 -7.23 2.58
CA ILE A 88 -1.99 -6.51 1.46
C ILE A 88 -0.51 -6.88 1.38
N LYS A 89 0.22 -6.82 2.51
CA LYS A 89 1.63 -7.20 2.58
C LYS A 89 1.85 -8.66 2.18
N LYS A 90 0.98 -9.55 2.64
CA LYS A 90 1.02 -10.98 2.28
C LYS A 90 0.75 -11.21 0.79
N ALA A 91 -0.21 -10.49 0.19
CA ALA A 91 -0.48 -10.57 -1.24
C ALA A 91 0.71 -10.08 -2.07
N TRP A 92 1.32 -8.94 -1.65
CA TRP A 92 2.52 -8.41 -2.29
C TRP A 92 3.70 -9.37 -2.18
N TRP A 93 4.00 -9.88 -0.96
CA TRP A 93 5.09 -10.83 -0.75
C TRP A 93 4.91 -12.11 -1.56
N LYS A 94 3.68 -12.63 -1.61
CA LYS A 94 3.34 -13.77 -2.43
C LYS A 94 3.67 -13.51 -3.90
N LYS A 95 3.24 -12.35 -4.42
CA LYS A 95 3.38 -12.01 -5.84
C LYS A 95 4.82 -11.68 -6.22
N PHE A 96 5.49 -10.83 -5.42
CA PHE A 96 6.82 -10.30 -5.74
C PHE A 96 7.97 -11.21 -5.30
N VAL A 97 7.78 -12.05 -4.30
CA VAL A 97 8.83 -12.93 -3.77
C VAL A 97 8.52 -14.40 -4.02
N GLN A 98 7.41 -14.91 -3.49
CA GLN A 98 7.11 -16.33 -3.52
C GLN A 98 6.89 -16.87 -4.94
N GLU A 99 6.15 -16.18 -5.79
CA GLU A 99 5.84 -16.55 -7.17
C GLU A 99 6.94 -16.16 -8.17
N SER A 100 7.95 -15.39 -7.73
CA SER A 100 9.04 -14.93 -8.58
C SER A 100 10.25 -15.87 -8.52
N LYS A 101 10.73 -16.31 -9.67
CA LYS A 101 12.00 -17.04 -9.77
C LYS A 101 13.23 -16.16 -9.56
N TYR A 102 13.04 -14.85 -9.68
CA TYR A 102 14.15 -13.87 -9.61
C TYR A 102 14.40 -13.39 -8.18
N ASN A 103 13.34 -13.13 -7.42
CA ASN A 103 13.42 -12.35 -6.19
C ASN A 103 13.64 -13.21 -4.95
N VAL A 104 14.26 -12.59 -3.94
CA VAL A 104 14.41 -13.12 -2.58
C VAL A 104 14.05 -12.04 -1.58
N GLY A 105 13.78 -12.42 -0.34
CA GLY A 105 13.44 -11.49 0.73
C GLY A 105 14.64 -11.12 1.59
N LEU A 106 14.55 -9.94 2.20
CA LEU A 106 15.47 -9.43 3.21
C LEU A 106 14.66 -8.70 4.30
N ASP A 107 15.15 -8.74 5.52
CA ASP A 107 14.70 -7.87 6.61
C ASP A 107 15.94 -7.21 7.25
N ALA A 108 16.29 -6.01 6.77
CA ALA A 108 17.42 -5.25 7.27
C ALA A 108 17.04 -4.46 8.52
N ALA A 109 17.99 -4.23 9.42
CA ALA A 109 17.80 -3.43 10.61
C ALA A 109 17.40 -1.97 10.27
N ILE A 110 16.54 -1.37 11.10
CA ILE A 110 16.19 0.06 11.00
C ILE A 110 17.40 0.93 11.35
N LEU A 111 18.13 0.56 12.42
CA LEU A 111 19.32 1.26 12.88
C LEU A 111 20.53 0.76 12.09
N MET A 112 21.15 1.65 11.35
CA MET A 112 22.25 1.35 10.45
C MET A 112 23.44 2.26 10.76
N ASN A 113 24.63 1.86 10.29
CA ASN A 113 25.79 2.72 10.40
C ASN A 113 25.53 4.08 9.73
N PRO A 114 25.76 5.22 10.40
CA PRO A 114 25.48 6.55 9.85
C PRO A 114 26.17 6.82 8.50
N ARG A 115 27.30 6.18 8.22
CA ARG A 115 28.00 6.30 6.93
C ARG A 115 27.15 5.79 5.74
N THR A 116 26.19 4.91 5.98
CA THR A 116 25.23 4.49 4.95
C THR A 116 24.45 5.68 4.40
N TRP A 117 24.00 6.57 5.30
CA TRP A 117 23.22 7.76 4.96
C TRP A 117 24.08 8.91 4.39
N VAL A 118 25.36 8.92 4.70
CA VAL A 118 26.32 9.79 4.04
C VAL A 118 26.56 9.33 2.61
N ALA A 119 26.77 8.02 2.41
CA ALA A 119 27.00 7.43 1.09
C ALA A 119 25.81 7.66 0.15
N SER A 120 24.59 7.43 0.62
CA SER A 120 23.36 7.61 -0.15
C SER A 120 22.96 9.09 -0.36
N GLY A 121 23.66 10.04 0.29
CA GLY A 121 23.36 11.47 0.19
C GLY A 121 22.25 12.00 1.10
N HIS A 122 21.56 11.14 1.85
CA HIS A 122 20.44 11.56 2.71
C HIS A 122 20.84 12.56 3.80
N VAL A 123 22.02 12.46 4.38
CA VAL A 123 22.47 13.41 5.41
C VAL A 123 22.64 14.80 4.83
N GLY A 124 23.12 14.92 3.59
CA GLY A 124 23.45 16.20 2.96
C GLY A 124 22.32 16.81 2.11
N GLY A 125 21.45 15.99 1.51
CA GLY A 125 20.52 16.43 0.48
C GLY A 125 19.05 16.05 0.66
N PHE A 126 18.72 15.21 1.65
CA PHE A 126 17.33 14.82 1.89
C PHE A 126 16.58 15.88 2.71
N SER A 127 16.17 16.95 2.04
CA SER A 127 15.61 18.14 2.70
C SER A 127 14.50 18.78 1.86
N ASP A 128 13.52 19.33 2.56
CA ASP A 128 12.44 20.12 1.97
C ASP A 128 12.67 21.62 2.17
N PRO A 129 12.19 22.48 1.25
CA PRO A 129 12.27 23.92 1.39
C PRO A 129 11.24 24.42 2.41
N LEU A 130 11.69 24.74 3.63
CA LEU A 130 10.86 25.20 4.74
C LEU A 130 10.72 26.72 4.72
N ILE A 131 9.48 27.22 4.81
CA ILE A 131 9.15 28.64 4.93
C ILE A 131 8.18 28.85 6.11
N ASP A 132 8.38 29.91 6.91
CA ASP A 132 7.51 30.26 8.03
C ASP A 132 6.71 31.54 7.73
N CYS A 133 5.41 31.53 8.01
CA CYS A 133 4.63 32.79 8.01
C CYS A 133 5.03 33.65 9.19
N LYS A 134 5.45 34.93 8.95
CA LYS A 134 5.81 35.84 10.03
C LYS A 134 4.60 36.29 10.86
N GLY A 135 3.39 36.21 10.27
CA GLY A 135 2.14 36.60 10.92
C GLY A 135 1.67 35.65 12.00
N CYS A 136 1.42 34.38 11.63
CA CYS A 136 0.87 33.35 12.52
C CYS A 136 1.88 32.28 12.98
N LYS A 137 3.12 32.33 12.47
CA LYS A 137 4.18 31.35 12.74
C LYS A 137 3.92 29.95 12.22
N ALA A 138 2.91 29.77 11.37
CA ALA A 138 2.68 28.51 10.68
C ALA A 138 3.81 28.21 9.70
N ARG A 139 4.09 26.91 9.52
CA ARG A 139 5.19 26.38 8.72
C ARG A 139 4.66 25.66 7.52
N PHE A 140 5.31 25.86 6.37
CA PHE A 140 4.92 25.25 5.11
C PHE A 140 6.14 24.77 4.33
N ARG A 141 5.92 23.77 3.47
CA ARG A 141 6.82 23.54 2.35
C ARG A 141 6.57 24.61 1.31
N ALA A 142 7.61 25.29 0.89
CA ALA A 142 7.48 26.41 -0.05
C ALA A 142 7.02 25.97 -1.44
N ASP A 143 7.48 24.81 -1.91
CA ASP A 143 7.06 24.19 -3.16
C ASP A 143 5.55 23.84 -3.13
N LYS A 144 5.08 23.20 -2.07
CA LYS A 144 3.65 22.85 -1.93
C LYS A 144 2.75 24.07 -1.79
N LEU A 145 3.21 25.10 -1.09
CA LEU A 145 2.49 26.38 -0.99
C LEU A 145 2.26 27.02 -2.36
N ILE A 146 3.23 26.88 -3.26
CA ILE A 146 3.13 27.37 -4.63
C ILE A 146 2.21 26.47 -5.47
N GLU A 147 2.35 25.16 -5.37
CA GLU A 147 1.49 24.19 -6.09
C GLU A 147 0.02 24.37 -5.72
N ASP A 148 -0.29 24.50 -4.43
CA ASP A 148 -1.66 24.71 -3.94
C ASP A 148 -2.23 26.02 -4.49
N TYR A 149 -1.43 27.10 -4.45
CA TYR A 149 -1.82 28.39 -5.03
C TYR A 149 -2.05 28.30 -6.55
N MET A 150 -1.18 27.62 -7.28
CA MET A 150 -1.34 27.41 -8.72
C MET A 150 -2.63 26.66 -9.03
N HIS A 151 -2.88 25.57 -8.33
CA HIS A 151 -4.09 24.77 -8.48
C HIS A 151 -5.37 25.59 -8.22
N GLU A 152 -5.40 26.37 -7.14
CA GLU A 152 -6.54 27.23 -6.79
C GLU A 152 -6.79 28.32 -7.85
N ASN A 153 -5.75 28.75 -8.58
CA ASN A 153 -5.84 29.78 -9.61
C ASN A 153 -5.92 29.20 -11.03
N GLY A 154 -6.09 27.87 -11.19
CA GLY A 154 -6.23 27.22 -12.49
C GLY A 154 -4.96 27.27 -13.33
N ILE A 155 -3.79 27.37 -12.71
CA ILE A 155 -2.48 27.32 -13.37
C ILE A 155 -2.09 25.85 -13.38
N GLU A 156 -2.30 25.22 -14.53
CA GLU A 156 -1.95 23.84 -14.79
C GLU A 156 -0.61 23.76 -15.54
N ASP A 157 0.01 22.59 -15.56
CA ASP A 157 1.24 22.27 -16.32
C ASP A 157 2.53 23.00 -15.88
N VAL A 158 2.60 23.46 -14.64
CA VAL A 158 3.84 24.02 -14.07
C VAL A 158 4.39 23.11 -12.97
N ILE A 159 5.57 22.56 -13.23
CA ILE A 159 6.28 21.72 -12.28
C ILE A 159 7.09 22.62 -11.36
N VAL A 160 6.81 22.57 -10.08
CA VAL A 160 7.51 23.35 -9.02
C VAL A 160 8.65 22.56 -8.43
N ASP A 161 8.57 21.23 -8.50
CA ASP A 161 9.62 20.36 -7.98
C ASP A 161 10.97 20.64 -8.68
N GLY A 162 12.03 20.63 -7.88
CA GLY A 162 13.37 20.96 -8.37
C GLY A 162 13.67 22.46 -8.55
N TRP A 163 12.76 23.36 -8.23
CA TRP A 163 13.07 24.81 -8.26
C TRP A 163 14.08 25.19 -7.18
N SER A 164 14.99 26.12 -7.49
CA SER A 164 15.90 26.67 -6.49
C SER A 164 15.14 27.48 -5.43
N ASN A 165 15.73 27.62 -4.23
CA ASN A 165 15.14 28.41 -3.15
C ASN A 165 14.85 29.84 -3.59
N GLU A 166 15.76 30.43 -4.36
CA GLU A 166 15.63 31.81 -4.87
C GLU A 166 14.41 31.92 -5.81
N LYS A 167 14.20 30.92 -6.66
CA LYS A 167 13.06 30.89 -7.58
C LYS A 167 11.75 30.73 -6.82
N LEU A 168 11.72 29.86 -5.80
CA LEU A 168 10.55 29.67 -4.94
C LEU A 168 10.22 30.95 -4.18
N GLU A 169 11.20 31.60 -3.55
CA GLU A 169 11.02 32.86 -2.83
C GLU A 169 10.50 33.98 -3.75
N GLN A 170 11.10 34.10 -4.93
CA GLN A 170 10.70 35.09 -5.92
C GLN A 170 9.25 34.90 -6.36
N TYR A 171 8.87 33.65 -6.65
CA TYR A 171 7.50 33.33 -7.09
C TYR A 171 6.47 33.65 -6.00
N ILE A 172 6.75 33.30 -4.73
CA ILE A 172 5.88 33.59 -3.58
C ILE A 172 5.70 35.11 -3.43
N ALA A 173 6.79 35.87 -3.58
CA ALA A 173 6.76 37.34 -3.44
C ALA A 173 6.02 38.00 -4.59
N ASP A 174 6.30 37.62 -5.83
CA ASP A 174 5.71 38.22 -7.03
C ASP A 174 4.19 38.00 -7.11
N HIS A 175 3.72 36.84 -6.73
CA HIS A 175 2.30 36.46 -6.74
C HIS A 175 1.59 36.82 -5.41
N LYS A 176 2.34 37.31 -4.42
CA LYS A 176 1.81 37.66 -3.08
C LYS A 176 0.99 36.49 -2.48
N ILE A 177 1.51 35.29 -2.60
CA ILE A 177 0.81 34.10 -2.15
C ILE A 177 0.39 34.27 -0.69
N PRO A 178 -0.90 34.11 -0.36
CA PRO A 178 -1.37 34.27 1.01
C PRO A 178 -1.02 33.03 1.86
N CYS A 179 -0.75 33.27 3.13
CA CYS A 179 -0.66 32.16 4.11
C CYS A 179 -2.04 31.49 4.25
N PRO A 180 -2.15 30.17 4.09
CA PRO A 180 -3.41 29.45 4.22
C PRO A 180 -4.09 29.62 5.59
N GLU A 181 -3.30 29.85 6.65
CA GLU A 181 -3.81 29.97 8.01
C GLU A 181 -4.31 31.38 8.38
N CYS A 182 -3.65 32.44 7.90
CA CYS A 182 -3.95 33.80 8.34
C CYS A 182 -4.12 34.82 7.22
N GLY A 183 -3.98 34.42 5.97
CA GLY A 183 -4.15 35.26 4.78
C GLY A 183 -3.05 36.31 4.54
N LYS A 184 -2.01 36.39 5.39
CA LYS A 184 -0.90 37.36 5.20
C LYS A 184 0.12 36.81 4.22
N SER A 185 0.71 37.66 3.39
CA SER A 185 1.75 37.27 2.41
C SER A 185 3.16 37.68 2.89
N ASP A 186 3.44 37.58 4.19
CA ASP A 186 4.74 37.91 4.77
C ASP A 186 5.41 36.66 5.36
N PHE A 187 6.41 36.18 4.64
CA PHE A 187 7.12 34.94 4.98
C PHE A 187 8.59 35.21 5.31
N THR A 188 9.24 34.26 5.95
CA THR A 188 10.70 34.22 6.15
C THR A 188 11.40 33.85 4.84
N GLY A 189 12.72 33.94 4.80
CA GLY A 189 13.50 33.25 3.77
C GLY A 189 13.37 31.73 3.88
N ILE A 190 13.55 31.05 2.76
CA ILE A 190 13.50 29.57 2.70
C ILE A 190 14.79 29.01 3.31
N ARG A 191 14.63 27.98 4.11
CA ARG A 191 15.73 27.18 4.67
C ARG A 191 15.51 25.72 4.38
N GLN A 192 16.58 24.98 4.14
CA GLN A 192 16.50 23.54 3.95
C GLN A 192 16.28 22.84 5.29
N PHE A 193 15.26 21.98 5.34
CA PHE A 193 14.92 21.19 6.52
C PHE A 193 15.13 19.71 6.20
N ASN A 194 16.19 19.11 6.81
CA ASN A 194 16.49 17.70 6.60
C ASN A 194 15.42 16.82 7.26
N LEU A 195 14.88 15.87 6.49
CA LEU A 195 13.78 14.99 6.89
C LEU A 195 14.23 13.78 7.72
N MET A 196 15.53 13.59 7.95
CA MET A 196 16.02 12.48 8.77
C MET A 196 15.70 12.69 10.24
N PHE A 197 15.04 11.69 10.87
CA PHE A 197 15.01 11.64 12.33
C PHE A 197 16.35 11.24 12.88
N LYS A 198 16.85 12.02 13.82
CA LYS A 198 18.10 11.77 14.56
C LYS A 198 17.80 11.21 15.94
N THR A 199 18.66 10.32 16.41
CA THR A 199 18.71 9.82 17.77
C THR A 199 20.12 9.46 18.16
N PHE A 200 20.35 8.94 19.35
CA PHE A 200 21.68 8.63 19.85
C PHE A 200 21.75 7.16 20.30
N GLN A 201 22.90 6.55 20.08
CA GLN A 201 23.17 5.19 20.54
C GLN A 201 24.18 5.25 21.70
N GLY A 202 23.86 4.62 22.83
CA GLY A 202 24.71 4.60 24.01
C GLY A 202 24.28 5.61 25.06
N VAL A 203 25.21 5.96 25.97
CA VAL A 203 24.91 6.75 27.18
C VAL A 203 25.19 8.25 27.03
N THR A 204 25.80 8.67 25.93
CA THR A 204 26.14 10.06 25.65
C THR A 204 25.42 10.57 24.42
N GLU A 205 24.96 11.82 24.49
CA GLU A 205 24.34 12.52 23.35
C GLU A 205 25.38 13.46 22.71
N ASP A 206 26.28 12.89 21.93
CA ASP A 206 27.29 13.60 21.19
C ASP A 206 27.30 13.23 19.69
N SER A 207 28.06 13.95 18.90
CA SER A 207 28.14 13.71 17.45
C SER A 207 28.69 12.34 17.05
N LYS A 208 29.37 11.63 17.97
CA LYS A 208 29.93 10.30 17.71
C LYS A 208 28.90 9.19 17.96
N SER A 209 27.90 9.48 18.80
CA SER A 209 26.80 8.57 19.12
C SER A 209 25.54 8.82 18.28
N GLU A 210 25.55 9.85 17.41
CA GLU A 210 24.42 10.19 16.53
C GLU A 210 24.15 9.07 15.53
N ILE A 211 22.89 8.63 15.47
CA ILE A 211 22.37 7.69 14.49
C ILE A 211 21.03 8.21 13.94
N TYR A 212 20.54 7.59 12.88
CA TYR A 212 19.33 8.00 12.20
C TYR A 212 18.32 6.86 12.15
N LEU A 213 17.03 7.21 12.21
CA LEU A 213 15.98 6.31 11.79
C LEU A 213 15.94 6.30 10.26
N ARG A 214 15.93 5.12 9.65
CA ARG A 214 15.99 5.02 8.18
C ARG A 214 14.80 5.72 7.51
N PRO A 215 15.03 6.57 6.49
CA PRO A 215 13.98 7.25 5.74
C PRO A 215 13.41 6.39 4.61
N GLU A 216 14.07 5.26 4.28
CA GLU A 216 13.68 4.29 3.27
C GLU A 216 14.26 2.92 3.58
N THR A 217 13.70 1.88 2.96
CA THR A 217 14.17 0.50 3.11
C THR A 217 15.25 0.13 2.08
N ALA A 218 15.40 0.87 0.99
CA ALA A 218 16.31 0.60 -0.13
C ALA A 218 17.78 0.44 0.30
N GLN A 219 18.29 1.35 1.13
CA GLN A 219 19.71 1.33 1.51
C GLN A 219 20.11 0.08 2.29
N GLY A 220 19.16 -0.50 3.07
CA GLY A 220 19.36 -1.79 3.72
C GLY A 220 19.57 -2.93 2.72
N ILE A 221 18.94 -2.83 1.55
CA ILE A 221 19.12 -3.78 0.46
C ILE A 221 20.48 -3.59 -0.20
N PHE A 222 20.85 -2.37 -0.57
CA PHE A 222 22.12 -2.10 -1.26
C PHE A 222 23.35 -2.52 -0.45
N VAL A 223 23.39 -2.21 0.85
CA VAL A 223 24.53 -2.62 1.70
C VAL A 223 24.62 -4.14 1.91
N ASN A 224 23.51 -4.86 1.69
CA ASN A 224 23.45 -6.32 1.76
C ASN A 224 23.52 -7.01 0.39
N PHE A 225 23.65 -6.28 -0.71
CA PHE A 225 23.64 -6.85 -2.06
C PHE A 225 24.60 -8.05 -2.18
N ARG A 226 25.86 -7.88 -1.82
CA ARG A 226 26.89 -8.94 -1.91
C ARG A 226 26.59 -10.13 -0.99
N ASN A 227 26.10 -9.87 0.22
CA ASN A 227 25.71 -10.93 1.16
C ASN A 227 24.61 -11.80 0.58
N VAL A 228 23.53 -11.17 0.09
CA VAL A 228 22.38 -11.85 -0.48
C VAL A 228 22.74 -12.58 -1.76
N GLN A 229 23.44 -11.91 -2.69
CA GLN A 229 23.86 -12.50 -3.97
C GLN A 229 24.66 -13.80 -3.75
N ARG A 230 25.62 -13.77 -2.82
CA ARG A 230 26.48 -14.91 -2.50
C ARG A 230 25.71 -16.04 -1.81
N THR A 231 24.93 -15.72 -0.77
CA THR A 231 24.26 -16.72 0.08
C THR A 231 23.06 -17.35 -0.60
N ALA A 232 22.30 -16.57 -1.39
CA ALA A 232 21.20 -17.05 -2.19
C ALA A 232 21.64 -17.60 -3.57
N ARG A 233 22.96 -17.54 -3.90
CA ARG A 233 23.55 -17.99 -5.17
C ARG A 233 22.83 -17.43 -6.39
N LYS A 234 22.40 -16.16 -6.31
CA LYS A 234 21.67 -15.53 -7.40
C LYS A 234 22.62 -15.04 -8.48
N LYS A 235 22.17 -15.19 -9.73
CA LYS A 235 22.77 -14.57 -10.91
C LYS A 235 21.90 -13.36 -11.33
N ILE A 236 22.52 -12.37 -11.96
CA ILE A 236 21.82 -11.25 -12.57
C ILE A 236 21.01 -11.78 -13.77
N PRO A 237 19.71 -11.42 -13.98
CA PRO A 237 18.97 -10.49 -13.13
C PRO A 237 18.35 -11.17 -11.88
N PHE A 238 18.33 -10.45 -10.75
CA PHE A 238 17.59 -10.87 -9.57
C PHE A 238 17.19 -9.67 -8.72
N GLY A 239 16.20 -9.85 -7.86
CA GLY A 239 15.71 -8.80 -6.96
C GLY A 239 15.81 -9.19 -5.49
N ILE A 240 15.91 -8.16 -4.65
CA ILE A 240 15.85 -8.27 -3.19
C ILE A 240 14.68 -7.42 -2.73
N ALA A 241 13.73 -8.05 -2.06
CA ALA A 241 12.49 -7.43 -1.60
C ALA A 241 12.49 -7.27 -0.08
N GLN A 242 11.95 -6.17 0.41
CA GLN A 242 11.81 -5.90 1.84
C GLN A 242 10.46 -5.23 2.13
N ILE A 243 9.88 -5.58 3.28
CA ILE A 243 8.78 -4.85 3.89
C ILE A 243 9.30 -4.32 5.22
N GLY A 244 9.17 -3.03 5.47
CA GLY A 244 9.67 -2.47 6.72
C GLY A 244 9.26 -1.03 6.98
N LYS A 245 9.37 -0.64 8.24
CA LYS A 245 9.13 0.72 8.70
C LYS A 245 10.21 1.68 8.19
N SER A 246 9.75 2.88 7.82
CA SER A 246 10.58 4.03 7.46
C SER A 246 10.06 5.29 8.13
N PHE A 247 10.91 6.30 8.26
CA PHE A 247 10.64 7.47 9.07
C PHE A 247 11.10 8.74 8.34
N ARG A 248 10.18 9.69 8.14
CA ARG A 248 10.48 10.99 7.54
C ARG A 248 9.87 12.08 8.40
N ASN A 249 10.67 13.01 8.88
CA ASN A 249 10.20 14.12 9.71
C ASN A 249 9.49 15.17 8.84
N GLU A 250 8.38 14.77 8.24
CA GLU A 250 7.58 15.58 7.32
C GLU A 250 7.18 16.91 7.95
N ILE A 251 7.33 18.00 7.20
CA ILE A 251 6.94 19.36 7.62
C ILE A 251 5.41 19.45 7.70
N THR A 252 4.72 18.96 6.67
CA THR A 252 3.26 19.01 6.52
C THR A 252 2.67 17.62 6.31
N PRO A 253 2.67 16.74 7.35
CA PRO A 253 1.95 15.48 7.25
C PRO A 253 0.46 15.75 7.12
N GLY A 254 -0.28 14.87 6.42
CA GLY A 254 -1.70 15.12 6.19
C GLY A 254 -2.40 14.03 5.40
N ASN A 255 -3.65 14.28 5.07
CA ASN A 255 -4.50 13.39 4.31
C ASN A 255 -4.62 11.99 4.94
N PHE A 256 -4.93 11.95 6.25
CA PHE A 256 -5.09 10.72 7.01
C PHE A 256 -3.78 9.89 7.00
N THR A 257 -3.83 8.63 6.56
CA THR A 257 -2.65 7.75 6.49
C THR A 257 -1.84 7.91 5.20
N PHE A 258 -2.16 8.89 4.35
CA PHE A 258 -1.46 9.13 3.08
C PHE A 258 -0.04 9.67 3.28
N ARG A 259 0.13 10.66 4.17
CA ARG A 259 1.44 11.26 4.48
C ARG A 259 1.64 11.35 5.99
N THR A 260 2.43 10.45 6.52
CA THR A 260 2.74 10.29 7.94
C THR A 260 4.25 10.34 8.17
N ARG A 261 4.68 10.57 9.41
CA ARG A 261 6.12 10.58 9.76
C ARG A 261 6.71 9.21 9.98
N GLU A 262 5.86 8.24 10.35
CA GLU A 262 6.18 6.83 10.45
C GLU A 262 5.26 6.05 9.51
N PHE A 263 5.83 5.28 8.60
CA PHE A 263 5.09 4.53 7.58
C PHE A 263 5.79 3.21 7.27
N GLU A 264 5.17 2.37 6.47
CA GLU A 264 5.74 1.08 6.06
C GLU A 264 5.87 1.03 4.55
N GLN A 265 7.06 0.63 4.06
CA GLN A 265 7.32 0.44 2.64
C GLN A 265 7.34 -1.05 2.29
N MET A 266 6.90 -1.36 1.08
CA MET A 266 7.10 -2.63 0.37
C MET A 266 7.95 -2.31 -0.85
N GLU A 267 9.22 -2.70 -0.83
CA GLU A 267 10.23 -2.23 -1.76
C GLU A 267 10.99 -3.40 -2.38
N LEU A 268 11.23 -3.32 -3.67
CA LEU A 268 12.02 -4.27 -4.42
C LEU A 268 13.16 -3.54 -5.12
N GLU A 269 14.40 -3.99 -4.89
CA GLU A 269 15.55 -3.57 -5.68
C GLU A 269 15.90 -4.69 -6.65
N PHE A 270 15.63 -4.47 -7.92
CA PHE A 270 15.86 -5.45 -8.96
C PHE A 270 17.11 -5.13 -9.75
N PHE A 271 18.14 -5.96 -9.57
CA PHE A 271 19.46 -5.81 -10.16
C PHE A 271 19.49 -6.43 -11.56
N CYS A 272 19.89 -5.64 -12.55
CA CYS A 272 20.00 -6.05 -13.93
C CYS A 272 21.33 -5.66 -14.58
N LYS A 273 21.61 -6.20 -15.75
CA LYS A 273 22.80 -5.82 -16.53
C LYS A 273 22.60 -4.43 -17.12
N PRO A 274 23.60 -3.52 -17.05
CA PRO A 274 23.56 -2.24 -17.75
C PRO A 274 23.19 -2.41 -19.23
N GLY A 275 22.30 -1.56 -19.72
CA GLY A 275 21.77 -1.62 -21.08
C GLY A 275 20.55 -2.55 -21.28
N THR A 276 20.10 -3.24 -20.21
CA THR A 276 18.83 -3.98 -20.17
C THR A 276 17.80 -3.34 -19.22
N ASP A 277 18.17 -2.26 -18.60
CA ASP A 277 17.43 -1.51 -17.57
C ASP A 277 16.05 -1.05 -18.05
N LEU A 278 15.96 -0.42 -19.23
CA LEU A 278 14.68 0.07 -19.75
C LEU A 278 13.69 -1.05 -20.09
N GLU A 279 14.17 -2.24 -20.48
CA GLU A 279 13.30 -3.41 -20.69
C GLU A 279 12.74 -3.90 -19.35
N TRP A 280 13.57 -3.97 -18.32
CA TRP A 280 13.17 -4.35 -16.97
C TRP A 280 12.30 -3.29 -16.30
N PHE A 281 12.55 -2.00 -16.57
CA PHE A 281 11.69 -0.91 -16.12
C PHE A 281 10.27 -1.07 -16.67
N ALA A 282 10.13 -1.28 -17.97
CA ALA A 282 8.82 -1.54 -18.60
C ALA A 282 8.15 -2.79 -18.03
N TYR A 283 8.91 -3.88 -17.84
CA TYR A 283 8.40 -5.12 -17.24
C TYR A 283 7.82 -4.88 -15.83
N TRP A 284 8.56 -4.20 -14.94
CA TRP A 284 8.12 -3.96 -13.58
C TRP A 284 6.97 -2.97 -13.51
N LYS A 285 6.91 -1.96 -14.39
CA LYS A 285 5.76 -1.06 -14.53
C LYS A 285 4.47 -1.85 -14.79
N ASP A 286 4.47 -2.71 -15.78
CA ASP A 286 3.32 -3.55 -16.12
C ASP A 286 2.99 -4.54 -14.99
N TYR A 287 4.00 -5.10 -14.36
CA TYR A 287 3.83 -6.06 -13.26
C TYR A 287 3.13 -5.42 -12.06
N CYS A 288 3.50 -4.20 -11.67
CA CYS A 288 2.90 -3.44 -10.59
C CYS A 288 1.43 -3.09 -10.88
N VAL A 289 1.13 -2.61 -12.10
CA VAL A 289 -0.25 -2.33 -12.54
C VAL A 289 -1.12 -3.59 -12.48
N ASN A 290 -0.59 -4.71 -12.99
CA ASN A 290 -1.30 -5.99 -12.97
C ASN A 290 -1.54 -6.53 -11.55
N PHE A 291 -0.64 -6.24 -10.61
CA PHE A 291 -0.85 -6.59 -9.20
C PHE A 291 -2.09 -5.86 -8.63
N LEU A 292 -2.19 -4.56 -8.81
CA LEU A 292 -3.36 -3.78 -8.34
C LEU A 292 -4.66 -4.30 -8.98
N LYS A 293 -4.63 -4.51 -10.29
CA LYS A 293 -5.77 -5.08 -11.04
C LYS A 293 -6.18 -6.46 -10.53
N SER A 294 -5.22 -7.32 -10.18
CA SER A 294 -5.48 -8.68 -9.67
C SER A 294 -6.19 -8.69 -8.31
N LEU A 295 -6.11 -7.59 -7.57
CA LEU A 295 -6.78 -7.38 -6.29
C LEU A 295 -8.07 -6.54 -6.43
N SER A 296 -8.61 -6.44 -7.66
CA SER A 296 -9.86 -5.77 -8.00
C SER A 296 -9.87 -4.25 -7.77
N MET A 297 -8.71 -3.60 -7.79
CA MET A 297 -8.67 -2.12 -7.80
C MET A 297 -9.32 -1.58 -9.07
N ASN A 298 -10.14 -0.56 -8.94
CA ASN A 298 -10.76 0.09 -10.10
C ASN A 298 -9.69 0.84 -10.91
N MET A 299 -9.41 0.32 -12.10
CA MET A 299 -8.36 0.88 -12.96
C MET A 299 -8.72 2.23 -13.58
N GLU A 300 -9.97 2.69 -13.50
CA GLU A 300 -10.37 4.05 -13.90
C GLU A 300 -9.84 5.11 -12.91
N ASN A 301 -9.53 4.69 -11.67
CA ASN A 301 -8.93 5.53 -10.64
C ASN A 301 -7.39 5.44 -10.64
N ILE A 302 -6.78 4.80 -11.63
CA ILE A 302 -5.33 4.63 -11.75
C ILE A 302 -4.84 5.35 -13.01
N ARG A 303 -3.76 6.08 -12.88
CA ARG A 303 -3.01 6.58 -14.03
C ARG A 303 -1.50 6.36 -13.85
N LEU A 304 -0.80 6.34 -14.96
CA LEU A 304 0.65 6.34 -15.00
C LEU A 304 1.11 7.76 -15.32
N ARG A 305 2.07 8.26 -14.55
CA ARG A 305 2.72 9.55 -14.77
C ARG A 305 4.22 9.32 -14.93
N ASP A 306 4.69 9.36 -16.15
CA ASP A 306 6.11 9.35 -16.42
C ASP A 306 6.72 10.73 -16.09
N HIS A 307 7.86 10.73 -15.39
CA HIS A 307 8.56 11.97 -15.04
C HIS A 307 9.27 12.56 -16.24
N GLU A 308 9.17 13.88 -16.39
CA GLU A 308 9.96 14.63 -17.36
C GLU A 308 11.43 14.66 -16.95
N LYS A 309 12.34 14.91 -17.89
CA LYS A 309 13.78 14.88 -17.62
C LYS A 309 14.21 15.84 -16.51
N GLU A 310 13.52 16.95 -16.38
CA GLU A 310 13.76 18.00 -15.39
C GLU A 310 13.32 17.59 -13.98
N GLU A 311 12.39 16.63 -13.86
CA GLU A 311 11.90 16.08 -12.59
C GLU A 311 12.74 14.91 -12.09
N LEU A 312 13.50 14.26 -12.99
CA LEU A 312 14.27 13.07 -12.63
C LEU A 312 15.30 13.39 -11.54
N SER A 313 15.34 12.56 -10.51
CA SER A 313 16.45 12.57 -9.56
C SER A 313 17.77 12.38 -10.30
N HIS A 314 18.84 12.99 -9.78
CA HIS A 314 20.19 12.95 -10.38
C HIS A 314 20.77 11.53 -10.58
N TYR A 315 20.14 10.53 -10.00
CA TYR A 315 20.52 9.11 -10.10
C TYR A 315 19.60 8.30 -11.02
N SER A 316 18.53 8.88 -11.55
CA SER A 316 17.52 8.12 -12.29
C SER A 316 17.57 8.40 -13.79
N ASN A 317 17.49 7.33 -14.61
CA ASN A 317 17.29 7.42 -16.06
C ASN A 317 15.81 7.54 -16.46
N ALA A 318 14.92 6.96 -15.66
CA ALA A 318 13.48 6.96 -15.89
C ALA A 318 12.75 6.77 -14.55
N THR A 319 11.64 7.47 -14.36
CA THR A 319 10.75 7.29 -13.21
C THR A 319 9.31 7.35 -13.70
N THR A 320 8.48 6.47 -13.20
CA THR A 320 7.02 6.49 -13.41
C THR A 320 6.33 6.35 -12.07
N ASP A 321 5.37 7.23 -11.79
CA ASP A 321 4.45 7.05 -10.69
C ASP A 321 3.19 6.34 -11.17
N ILE A 322 2.73 5.36 -10.40
CA ILE A 322 1.36 4.88 -10.47
C ILE A 322 0.58 5.71 -9.47
N GLU A 323 -0.32 6.54 -9.96
CA GLU A 323 -1.14 7.41 -9.12
C GLU A 323 -2.57 6.87 -9.00
N TYR A 324 -3.17 7.10 -7.84
CA TYR A 324 -4.58 6.79 -7.55
C TYR A 324 -5.35 8.09 -7.35
N LEU A 325 -6.59 8.12 -7.84
CA LEU A 325 -7.51 9.24 -7.65
C LEU A 325 -8.18 9.14 -6.27
N PHE A 326 -7.54 9.77 -5.28
CA PHE A 326 -8.11 9.93 -3.94
C PHE A 326 -9.19 11.02 -3.94
N PRO A 327 -10.04 11.12 -2.90
CA PRO A 327 -11.00 12.23 -2.78
C PRO A 327 -10.37 13.63 -2.73
N PHE A 328 -9.08 13.73 -2.38
CA PHE A 328 -8.30 14.97 -2.39
C PHE A 328 -7.49 15.18 -3.67
N GLY A 329 -7.72 14.39 -4.71
CA GLY A 329 -7.03 14.47 -5.99
C GLY A 329 -6.07 13.32 -6.26
N TRP A 330 -5.31 13.43 -7.36
CA TRP A 330 -4.31 12.44 -7.73
C TRP A 330 -3.17 12.41 -6.71
N GLY A 331 -2.80 11.21 -6.29
CA GLY A 331 -1.70 11.00 -5.36
C GLY A 331 -0.88 9.77 -5.74
N GLU A 332 0.42 9.90 -5.60
CA GLU A 332 1.37 8.81 -5.83
C GLU A 332 1.05 7.62 -4.92
N LEU A 333 0.85 6.48 -5.53
CA LEU A 333 0.63 5.21 -4.87
C LEU A 333 1.90 4.34 -4.91
N TRP A 334 2.59 4.33 -6.03
CA TRP A 334 3.74 3.48 -6.31
C TRP A 334 4.74 4.22 -7.20
N GLY A 335 5.98 4.36 -6.77
CA GLY A 335 7.07 4.84 -7.59
C GLY A 335 7.83 3.68 -8.22
N ILE A 336 8.16 3.79 -9.52
CA ILE A 336 9.04 2.86 -10.20
C ILE A 336 10.18 3.68 -10.81
N ALA A 337 11.42 3.42 -10.38
CA ALA A 337 12.59 4.16 -10.82
C ALA A 337 13.66 3.25 -11.42
N ASP A 338 14.28 3.68 -12.51
CA ASP A 338 15.57 3.17 -12.95
C ASP A 338 16.67 3.99 -12.28
N ARG A 339 17.27 3.43 -11.23
CA ARG A 339 18.30 4.08 -10.38
C ARG A 339 19.71 3.94 -10.93
N THR A 340 19.87 3.31 -12.08
CA THR A 340 21.19 2.99 -12.66
C THR A 340 22.09 2.22 -11.70
N ASP A 341 23.39 2.43 -11.68
CA ASP A 341 24.36 1.88 -10.73
C ASP A 341 24.67 2.82 -9.56
N PHE A 342 23.91 3.91 -9.43
CA PHE A 342 24.22 5.01 -8.51
C PHE A 342 24.45 4.53 -7.08
N ASP A 343 23.49 3.84 -6.46
CA ASP A 343 23.56 3.47 -5.04
C ASP A 343 24.73 2.52 -4.75
N LEU A 344 24.88 1.47 -5.56
CA LEU A 344 26.01 0.54 -5.40
C LEU A 344 27.34 1.24 -5.57
N THR A 345 27.46 2.15 -6.54
CA THR A 345 28.67 2.95 -6.78
C THR A 345 28.97 3.88 -5.60
N GLN A 346 27.96 4.55 -5.02
CA GLN A 346 28.13 5.39 -3.84
C GLN A 346 28.62 4.58 -2.63
N HIS A 347 28.08 3.39 -2.42
CA HIS A 347 28.53 2.49 -1.36
C HIS A 347 29.94 1.95 -1.61
N ILE A 348 30.32 1.63 -2.86
CA ILE A 348 31.70 1.26 -3.23
C ILE A 348 32.65 2.40 -2.86
N ASN A 349 32.37 3.62 -3.32
CA ASN A 349 33.20 4.79 -3.12
C ASN A 349 33.39 5.14 -1.63
N THR A 350 32.32 5.03 -0.84
CA THR A 350 32.33 5.40 0.58
C THR A 350 32.95 4.31 1.47
N SER A 351 32.69 3.04 1.17
CA SER A 351 33.13 1.92 2.00
C SER A 351 34.47 1.33 1.58
N GLY A 352 34.84 1.50 0.31
CA GLY A 352 35.98 0.82 -0.30
C GLY A 352 35.76 -0.68 -0.58
N GLN A 353 34.51 -1.18 -0.40
CA GLN A 353 34.16 -2.56 -0.68
C GLN A 353 33.69 -2.72 -2.12
N ASP A 354 34.13 -3.76 -2.80
CA ASP A 354 33.69 -4.08 -4.16
C ASP A 354 32.30 -4.71 -4.16
N LEU A 355 31.31 -4.00 -4.70
CA LEU A 355 29.94 -4.48 -4.89
C LEU A 355 29.63 -4.81 -6.37
N SER A 356 30.66 -4.89 -7.22
CA SER A 356 30.47 -5.30 -8.61
C SER A 356 30.06 -6.77 -8.71
N TYR A 357 29.36 -7.10 -9.79
CA TYR A 357 29.02 -8.46 -10.17
C TYR A 357 30.03 -8.96 -11.21
N VAL A 358 30.42 -10.22 -11.10
CA VAL A 358 31.20 -10.93 -12.11
C VAL A 358 30.33 -12.01 -12.72
N ASP A 359 30.04 -11.88 -14.01
CA ASP A 359 29.30 -12.88 -14.75
C ASP A 359 30.16 -14.14 -14.91
N SER A 360 29.67 -15.26 -14.33
CA SER A 360 30.38 -16.52 -14.34
C SER A 360 30.45 -17.20 -15.73
N GLU A 361 29.66 -16.73 -16.70
CA GLU A 361 29.57 -17.33 -18.03
C GLU A 361 30.62 -16.73 -18.99
N ASN A 362 30.88 -15.44 -18.89
CA ASN A 362 31.78 -14.71 -19.78
C ASN A 362 32.92 -13.96 -19.08
N GLY A 363 32.92 -13.93 -17.73
CA GLY A 363 33.92 -13.23 -16.92
C GLY A 363 33.77 -11.70 -16.92
N GLU A 364 32.71 -11.16 -17.47
CA GLU A 364 32.45 -9.72 -17.52
C GLU A 364 32.20 -9.18 -16.09
N LYS A 365 32.84 -8.08 -15.78
CA LYS A 365 32.68 -7.40 -14.48
C LYS A 365 32.01 -6.06 -14.67
N TYR A 366 30.91 -5.81 -13.91
CA TYR A 366 30.17 -4.54 -13.96
C TYR A 366 29.47 -4.27 -12.61
N VAL A 367 29.10 -3.02 -12.36
CA VAL A 367 28.18 -2.65 -11.29
C VAL A 367 26.77 -2.77 -11.87
N PRO A 368 25.87 -3.57 -11.26
CA PRO A 368 24.50 -3.74 -11.79
C PRO A 368 23.72 -2.43 -11.77
N TYR A 369 22.81 -2.28 -12.73
CA TYR A 369 21.74 -1.28 -12.70
C TYR A 369 20.58 -1.79 -11.87
N VAL A 370 19.81 -0.87 -11.32
CA VAL A 370 18.73 -1.19 -10.38
C VAL A 370 17.42 -0.61 -10.84
N ILE A 371 16.38 -1.45 -10.88
CA ILE A 371 14.99 -1.01 -11.04
C ILE A 371 14.30 -1.16 -9.70
N GLU A 372 13.75 -0.06 -9.20
CA GLU A 372 13.09 0.05 -7.89
C GLU A 372 11.59 0.26 -8.02
N PRO A 373 10.75 -0.75 -7.87
CA PRO A 373 9.34 -0.58 -7.52
C PRO A 373 9.20 -0.39 -6.00
N SER A 374 8.76 0.80 -5.57
CA SER A 374 8.58 1.16 -4.15
C SER A 374 7.14 1.58 -3.87
N LEU A 375 6.48 0.88 -2.95
CA LEU A 375 5.07 1.06 -2.59
C LEU A 375 4.92 1.33 -1.09
N GLY A 376 4.19 2.38 -0.73
CA GLY A 376 3.80 2.64 0.65
C GLY A 376 2.64 1.73 1.07
N ALA A 377 2.85 0.86 2.07
CA ALA A 377 1.82 -0.04 2.57
C ALA A 377 0.61 0.71 3.14
N ASP A 378 0.85 1.86 3.78
CA ASP A 378 -0.19 2.71 4.36
C ASP A 378 -1.02 3.41 3.28
N ARG A 379 -0.37 3.92 2.23
CA ARG A 379 -1.06 4.54 1.07
C ARG A 379 -1.91 3.56 0.31
N VAL A 380 -1.38 2.38 0.01
CA VAL A 380 -2.15 1.37 -0.73
C VAL A 380 -3.29 0.80 0.11
N ALA A 381 -3.12 0.68 1.45
CA ALA A 381 -4.21 0.29 2.33
C ALA A 381 -5.35 1.34 2.32
N LEU A 382 -5.00 2.63 2.33
CA LEU A 382 -5.97 3.71 2.17
C LEU A 382 -6.66 3.67 0.80
N ALA A 383 -5.90 3.46 -0.27
CA ALA A 383 -6.46 3.35 -1.62
C ALA A 383 -7.45 2.18 -1.73
N PHE A 384 -7.11 0.99 -1.22
CA PHE A 384 -8.03 -0.15 -1.21
C PHE A 384 -9.27 0.10 -0.35
N LEU A 385 -9.12 0.80 0.79
CA LEU A 385 -10.25 1.17 1.64
C LEU A 385 -11.23 2.11 0.91
N ILE A 386 -10.70 3.12 0.22
CA ILE A 386 -11.50 4.08 -0.57
C ILE A 386 -12.14 3.39 -1.77
N ASP A 387 -11.37 2.57 -2.47
CA ASP A 387 -11.85 1.86 -3.66
C ASP A 387 -13.00 0.92 -3.32
N ALA A 388 -12.87 0.18 -2.22
CA ALA A 388 -13.86 -0.76 -1.72
C ALA A 388 -15.12 -0.11 -1.13
N TYR A 389 -15.04 1.15 -0.70
CA TYR A 389 -16.17 1.85 -0.07
C TYR A 389 -17.32 2.06 -1.04
N ASP A 390 -18.53 1.67 -0.64
CA ASP A 390 -19.75 1.85 -1.40
C ASP A 390 -20.93 2.12 -0.45
N GLU A 391 -21.88 2.93 -0.92
CA GLU A 391 -23.16 3.18 -0.25
C GLU A 391 -24.27 2.86 -1.23
N GLU A 392 -25.19 2.00 -0.84
CA GLU A 392 -26.35 1.65 -1.65
C GLU A 392 -27.67 1.89 -0.89
N THR A 393 -28.65 2.41 -1.58
CA THR A 393 -30.01 2.56 -1.05
C THR A 393 -30.80 1.30 -1.33
N LEU A 394 -31.31 0.69 -0.27
CA LEU A 394 -32.17 -0.48 -0.31
C LEU A 394 -33.61 -0.04 0.02
N THR A 395 -34.57 -0.50 -0.76
CA THR A 395 -35.99 -0.26 -0.50
C THR A 395 -36.62 -1.56 -0.02
N ASP A 396 -37.21 -1.54 1.17
CA ASP A 396 -37.93 -2.70 1.71
C ASP A 396 -39.29 -2.94 1.01
N ALA A 397 -39.95 -4.04 1.31
CA ALA A 397 -41.26 -4.39 0.74
C ALA A 397 -42.37 -3.36 1.05
N ASN A 398 -42.18 -2.49 2.02
CA ASN A 398 -43.09 -1.42 2.41
C ASN A 398 -42.75 -0.07 1.77
N GLY A 399 -41.74 -0.02 0.91
CA GLY A 399 -41.26 1.20 0.26
C GLY A 399 -40.39 2.08 1.15
N LYS A 400 -39.92 1.59 2.31
CA LYS A 400 -39.04 2.33 3.17
C LYS A 400 -37.59 2.17 2.65
N GLU A 401 -36.95 3.30 2.45
CA GLU A 401 -35.52 3.36 2.07
C GLU A 401 -34.62 3.23 3.29
N ASP A 402 -33.52 2.48 3.12
CA ASP A 402 -32.46 2.32 4.09
C ASP A 402 -31.11 2.33 3.36
N THR A 403 -30.12 3.05 3.89
CA THR A 403 -28.78 3.13 3.31
C THR A 403 -27.89 2.07 3.91
N ARG A 404 -27.24 1.29 3.04
CA ARG A 404 -26.27 0.28 3.40
C ARG A 404 -24.87 0.77 3.01
N THR A 405 -23.99 0.89 3.99
CA THR A 405 -22.55 1.07 3.75
C THR A 405 -21.88 -0.30 3.64
N VAL A 406 -21.05 -0.50 2.65
CA VAL A 406 -20.35 -1.77 2.41
C VAL A 406 -18.94 -1.53 1.91
N LEU A 407 -17.99 -2.33 2.40
CA LEU A 407 -16.62 -2.38 1.88
C LEU A 407 -16.46 -3.61 0.98
N ARG A 408 -16.38 -3.38 -0.34
CA ARG A 408 -16.31 -4.45 -1.35
C ARG A 408 -14.87 -4.88 -1.60
N PHE A 409 -14.14 -5.24 -0.55
CA PHE A 409 -12.79 -5.76 -0.70
C PHE A 409 -12.75 -7.04 -1.53
N HIS A 410 -11.69 -7.18 -2.33
CA HIS A 410 -11.31 -8.49 -2.85
C HIS A 410 -11.17 -9.48 -1.68
N PRO A 411 -11.68 -10.73 -1.78
CA PRO A 411 -11.65 -11.67 -0.64
C PRO A 411 -10.26 -11.92 -0.06
N ALA A 412 -9.20 -11.82 -0.87
CA ALA A 412 -7.83 -11.94 -0.37
C ALA A 412 -7.45 -10.80 0.59
N LEU A 413 -8.04 -9.61 0.43
CA LEU A 413 -7.73 -8.43 1.24
C LEU A 413 -8.66 -8.27 2.46
N ALA A 414 -9.89 -8.80 2.38
CA ALA A 414 -10.87 -8.71 3.47
C ALA A 414 -10.25 -9.10 4.82
N PRO A 415 -10.43 -8.28 5.88
CA PRO A 415 -9.90 -8.56 7.22
C PRO A 415 -10.34 -9.93 7.74
N PHE A 416 -11.63 -10.17 7.78
CA PHE A 416 -12.20 -11.49 8.00
C PHE A 416 -12.64 -12.11 6.67
N LYS A 417 -12.44 -13.44 6.53
CA LYS A 417 -12.88 -14.17 5.31
C LYS A 417 -14.32 -14.64 5.43
N ALA A 418 -14.75 -14.86 6.65
CA ALA A 418 -16.11 -15.22 7.01
C ALA A 418 -16.45 -14.72 8.40
N ALA A 419 -17.75 -14.63 8.71
CA ALA A 419 -18.25 -14.44 10.06
C ALA A 419 -19.26 -15.53 10.39
N VAL A 420 -19.14 -16.14 11.59
CA VAL A 420 -20.09 -17.14 12.10
C VAL A 420 -21.06 -16.44 13.05
N LEU A 421 -22.33 -16.43 12.67
CA LEU A 421 -23.41 -15.65 13.29
C LEU A 421 -24.52 -16.56 13.80
N PRO A 422 -24.49 -17.06 15.05
CA PRO A 422 -25.62 -17.82 15.58
C PRO A 422 -26.84 -16.92 15.73
N LEU A 423 -27.99 -17.34 15.18
CA LEU A 423 -29.24 -16.56 15.21
C LEU A 423 -29.68 -16.22 16.64
N ALA A 424 -29.41 -17.11 17.60
CA ALA A 424 -29.65 -16.93 19.01
C ALA A 424 -28.49 -17.50 19.85
N LYS A 425 -28.26 -16.94 21.04
CA LYS A 425 -27.19 -17.39 21.96
C LYS A 425 -27.23 -18.90 22.28
N LYS A 426 -28.41 -19.51 22.32
CA LYS A 426 -28.57 -20.93 22.58
C LYS A 426 -28.02 -21.85 21.45
N LEU A 427 -27.71 -21.29 20.30
CA LEU A 427 -27.08 -21.96 19.17
C LEU A 427 -25.55 -21.94 19.22
N ALA A 428 -24.94 -21.29 20.20
CA ALA A 428 -23.48 -21.25 20.39
C ALA A 428 -22.82 -22.65 20.36
N PRO A 429 -23.37 -23.70 21.00
CA PRO A 429 -22.77 -25.04 20.94
C PRO A 429 -22.67 -25.65 19.54
N VAL A 430 -23.45 -25.15 18.59
CA VAL A 430 -23.39 -25.55 17.16
C VAL A 430 -22.49 -24.61 16.36
N ALA A 431 -22.52 -23.31 16.68
CA ALA A 431 -21.79 -22.28 15.93
C ALA A 431 -20.28 -22.25 16.29
N GLU A 432 -19.93 -22.40 17.56
CA GLU A 432 -18.53 -22.36 18.02
C GLU A 432 -17.63 -23.39 17.34
N PRO A 433 -18.01 -24.67 17.19
CA PRO A 433 -17.19 -25.65 16.46
C PRO A 433 -16.95 -25.27 14.99
N ILE A 434 -17.91 -24.61 14.34
CA ILE A 434 -17.74 -24.13 12.96
C ILE A 434 -16.69 -23.01 12.91
N HIS A 435 -16.79 -22.06 13.83
CA HIS A 435 -15.79 -20.99 13.97
C HIS A 435 -14.41 -21.57 14.27
N GLU A 436 -14.27 -22.49 15.22
CA GLU A 436 -13.01 -23.13 15.58
C GLU A 436 -12.37 -23.87 14.39
N GLU A 437 -13.17 -24.57 13.60
CA GLU A 437 -12.65 -25.27 12.41
C GLU A 437 -12.14 -24.30 11.36
N LEU A 438 -12.94 -23.28 11.01
CA LEU A 438 -12.57 -22.28 9.99
C LEU A 438 -11.38 -21.42 10.42
N SER A 439 -11.25 -21.11 11.70
CA SER A 439 -10.16 -20.30 12.27
C SER A 439 -8.77 -20.94 12.12
N LYS A 440 -8.69 -22.24 11.89
CA LYS A 440 -7.42 -22.92 11.58
C LYS A 440 -6.82 -22.50 10.24
N TYR A 441 -7.61 -21.95 9.34
CA TYR A 441 -7.21 -21.66 7.96
C TYR A 441 -7.14 -20.17 7.66
N PHE A 442 -7.98 -19.35 8.29
CA PHE A 442 -8.07 -17.89 8.04
C PHE A 442 -8.77 -17.16 9.19
N MET A 443 -8.71 -15.83 9.15
CA MET A 443 -9.42 -14.98 10.12
C MET A 443 -10.93 -15.09 9.90
N VAL A 444 -11.64 -15.45 10.99
CA VAL A 444 -13.10 -15.59 11.04
C VAL A 444 -13.62 -14.78 12.21
N ASP A 445 -14.65 -13.97 12.00
CA ASP A 445 -15.34 -13.30 13.10
C ASP A 445 -16.43 -14.19 13.70
N TYR A 446 -16.75 -13.96 14.97
CA TYR A 446 -17.83 -14.61 15.69
C TYR A 446 -18.65 -13.59 16.46
N ASP A 447 -19.90 -13.37 16.06
CA ASP A 447 -20.78 -12.42 16.71
C ASP A 447 -22.14 -13.03 17.06
N ALA A 448 -22.45 -13.07 18.36
CA ALA A 448 -23.71 -13.50 18.90
C ALA A 448 -24.55 -12.34 19.50
N SER A 449 -24.13 -11.07 19.31
CA SER A 449 -24.68 -9.90 19.98
C SER A 449 -25.62 -9.07 19.11
N GLY A 450 -26.84 -8.86 19.54
CA GLY A 450 -27.84 -8.07 18.83
C GLY A 450 -28.62 -8.84 17.76
N SER A 451 -29.42 -8.16 16.96
CA SER A 451 -30.20 -8.77 15.90
C SER A 451 -29.31 -9.17 14.71
N ILE A 452 -29.69 -10.23 14.00
CA ILE A 452 -28.94 -10.73 12.86
C ILE A 452 -28.75 -9.65 11.78
N GLY A 453 -29.74 -8.82 11.51
CA GLY A 453 -29.65 -7.73 10.55
C GLY A 453 -28.59 -6.69 10.90
N LYS A 454 -28.45 -6.34 12.19
CA LYS A 454 -27.39 -5.42 12.66
C LYS A 454 -26.00 -6.05 12.54
N ARG A 455 -25.89 -7.36 12.73
CA ARG A 455 -24.62 -8.10 12.58
C ARG A 455 -24.22 -8.16 11.11
N TYR A 456 -25.13 -8.47 10.19
CA TYR A 456 -24.87 -8.39 8.75
C TYR A 456 -24.38 -6.99 8.33
N ARG A 457 -24.99 -5.92 8.86
CA ARG A 457 -24.54 -4.54 8.57
C ARG A 457 -23.13 -4.27 9.05
N ARG A 458 -22.74 -4.76 10.24
CA ARG A 458 -21.38 -4.62 10.73
C ARG A 458 -20.37 -5.36 9.86
N GLU A 459 -20.69 -6.58 9.43
CA GLU A 459 -19.87 -7.37 8.54
C GLU A 459 -19.72 -6.72 7.16
N ASP A 460 -20.80 -6.15 6.63
CA ASP A 460 -20.76 -5.38 5.38
C ASP A 460 -19.81 -4.18 5.50
N GLU A 461 -19.87 -3.43 6.61
CA GLU A 461 -19.05 -2.24 6.88
C GLU A 461 -17.59 -2.54 7.15
N ILE A 462 -17.22 -3.75 7.53
CA ILE A 462 -15.82 -4.19 7.65
C ILE A 462 -15.34 -5.02 6.46
N GLY A 463 -16.25 -5.32 5.53
CA GLY A 463 -15.93 -5.95 4.25
C GLY A 463 -15.78 -7.46 4.28
N THR A 464 -16.42 -8.15 5.25
CA THR A 464 -16.43 -9.62 5.32
C THR A 464 -17.22 -10.19 4.15
N PRO A 465 -16.64 -11.00 3.26
CA PRO A 465 -17.31 -11.46 2.05
C PRO A 465 -18.44 -12.44 2.29
N PHE A 466 -18.38 -13.25 3.36
CA PHE A 466 -19.37 -14.27 3.64
C PHE A 466 -19.80 -14.27 5.11
N CYS A 467 -21.11 -14.32 5.35
CA CYS A 467 -21.66 -14.52 6.69
C CYS A 467 -22.32 -15.90 6.77
N ILE A 468 -21.95 -16.70 7.74
CA ILE A 468 -22.44 -18.04 8.02
C ILE A 468 -23.44 -17.94 9.17
N CYS A 469 -24.72 -18.00 8.87
CA CYS A 469 -25.78 -17.98 9.86
C CYS A 469 -26.10 -19.39 10.34
N VAL A 470 -26.02 -19.61 11.64
CA VAL A 470 -26.43 -20.83 12.32
C VAL A 470 -27.81 -20.59 12.92
N ASP A 471 -28.83 -21.24 12.43
CA ASP A 471 -30.23 -21.11 12.82
C ASP A 471 -30.77 -22.35 13.54
N PHE A 472 -32.07 -22.37 13.84
CA PHE A 472 -32.66 -23.49 14.55
C PHE A 472 -32.76 -24.74 13.69
N ASP A 473 -32.98 -24.57 12.38
CA ASP A 473 -33.06 -25.68 11.45
C ASP A 473 -31.72 -26.39 11.27
N THR A 474 -30.62 -25.66 11.55
CA THR A 474 -29.24 -26.21 11.54
C THR A 474 -29.09 -27.42 12.46
N GLN A 475 -29.82 -27.46 13.58
CA GLN A 475 -29.79 -28.59 14.52
C GLN A 475 -30.51 -29.83 13.94
N GLU A 476 -31.43 -29.63 13.01
CA GLU A 476 -32.24 -30.71 12.45
C GLU A 476 -31.63 -31.24 11.14
N ASP A 477 -31.18 -30.34 10.26
CA ASP A 477 -30.74 -30.70 8.91
C ASP A 477 -29.20 -30.68 8.74
N GLY A 478 -28.45 -30.21 9.74
CA GLY A 478 -26.99 -30.10 9.67
C GLY A 478 -26.49 -29.10 8.64
N CYS A 479 -27.35 -28.12 8.23
CA CYS A 479 -27.00 -27.12 7.24
C CYS A 479 -26.91 -25.71 7.86
N VAL A 480 -26.12 -24.83 7.25
CA VAL A 480 -26.03 -23.40 7.59
C VAL A 480 -26.43 -22.55 6.41
N THR A 481 -26.85 -21.32 6.68
CA THR A 481 -27.15 -20.34 5.64
C THR A 481 -25.94 -19.43 5.42
N ILE A 482 -25.41 -19.38 4.20
CA ILE A 482 -24.30 -18.52 3.81
C ILE A 482 -24.85 -17.35 3.03
N ARG A 483 -24.56 -16.12 3.50
CA ARG A 483 -24.92 -14.86 2.83
C ARG A 483 -23.67 -14.28 2.15
N ASP A 484 -23.81 -13.97 0.88
CA ASP A 484 -22.82 -13.21 0.12
C ASP A 484 -22.96 -11.70 0.40
N ARG A 485 -21.86 -11.02 0.68
CA ARG A 485 -21.78 -9.58 0.98
C ARG A 485 -22.29 -8.74 -0.18
N ASP A 486 -21.86 -9.06 -1.40
CA ASP A 486 -22.04 -8.16 -2.54
C ASP A 486 -23.46 -8.26 -3.14
N THR A 487 -24.01 -9.46 -3.20
CA THR A 487 -25.36 -9.72 -3.75
C THR A 487 -26.45 -9.77 -2.68
N MET A 488 -26.08 -9.99 -1.41
CA MET A 488 -26.97 -10.33 -0.30
C MET A 488 -27.76 -11.64 -0.49
N GLU A 489 -27.45 -12.38 -1.55
CA GLU A 489 -28.04 -13.69 -1.76
C GLU A 489 -27.64 -14.66 -0.65
N GLN A 490 -28.56 -15.56 -0.34
CA GLN A 490 -28.38 -16.56 0.70
C GLN A 490 -28.55 -17.95 0.12
N VAL A 491 -27.65 -18.85 0.47
CA VAL A 491 -27.69 -20.24 0.10
C VAL A 491 -27.60 -21.12 1.34
N ARG A 492 -28.33 -22.23 1.37
CA ARG A 492 -28.25 -23.18 2.47
C ARG A 492 -27.36 -24.36 2.07
N LEU A 493 -26.35 -24.65 2.88
CA LEU A 493 -25.32 -25.65 2.60
C LEU A 493 -25.06 -26.53 3.82
N PRO A 494 -24.75 -27.84 3.64
CA PRO A 494 -24.40 -28.73 4.74
C PRO A 494 -23.09 -28.32 5.41
N ILE A 495 -22.97 -28.60 6.72
CA ILE A 495 -21.74 -28.48 7.49
C ILE A 495 -20.93 -29.76 7.23
N GLY A 496 -19.80 -29.68 6.50
CA GLY A 496 -18.93 -30.83 6.24
C GLY A 496 -18.38 -30.90 4.85
#